data_ef22d3743bb1dabfb9b1976e0574ae9e
#
_entry.id   ef22d3743bb1dabfb9b1976e0574ae9e
#
_cell.length_a   1.000
_cell.length_b   1.000
_cell.length_c   1.000
_cell.angle_alpha   90.00
_cell.angle_beta   90.00
_cell.angle_gamma   90.00
#
_symmetry.space_group_name_H-M   'P 1'
#
loop_
_entity.id
_entity.type
_entity.pdbx_description
1 polymer ?
#
loop_
_entity_poly.entity_id
_entity_poly.type
_entity_poly.pdbx_seq_one_letter_code
_entity_poly.pdbx_strand_id
1 'polypeptide(L)'
;SLLAAEDAIEIEAPVEPWDTMYIIFTSGTTGPSKAVLSSYIQTYAMGVEANDYLGENDRILVNLPLFHVGGTLFVMLTAANGGSCLIVDSFSTETFWPTIRQHGVTATCFVGAMTPFLLKQPPSNHDKDHTLRCVVTVPWNEDSLAVAERYGFEMRTAFNMTEISSPIVSGVNPKALGTCGSPRPGVEVRVVDENDCEVAPGEVGELIVRVDRPWSMNHGYYKNPEATAEAWRNGWFHTGDAFRYDAQGNFYFVDRIKDAIRRRGENISSFEVESEVTAHAAVAEAAAIPVPSEFNEDEVMVVVSAAPEHQVDPRELFHFLEPRMAHFMLPRYIRIMDDL
;
A
#
# COMPACT_ATOMS: atom_id res chain seq x y z
N SER A 1 9.29 6.08 -34.91
CA SER A 1 8.93 6.19 -33.48
C SER A 1 7.58 6.87 -33.38
N LEU A 2 6.77 6.54 -32.39
CA LEU A 2 5.47 7.18 -32.13
C LEU A 2 5.60 8.71 -31.92
N LEU A 3 6.79 9.17 -31.52
CA LEU A 3 7.12 10.59 -31.33
C LEU A 3 7.34 11.36 -32.65
N ALA A 4 7.38 10.67 -33.77
CA ALA A 4 7.56 11.27 -35.10
C ALA A 4 6.24 11.34 -35.91
N ALA A 5 5.10 11.03 -35.31
CA ALA A 5 3.79 11.19 -35.94
C ALA A 5 3.48 12.70 -36.00
N GLU A 6 3.39 13.24 -37.21
CA GLU A 6 3.08 14.67 -37.45
C GLU A 6 1.59 14.98 -37.26
N ASP A 7 0.72 13.96 -37.27
CA ASP A 7 -0.71 14.13 -37.11
C ASP A 7 -1.23 13.41 -35.84
N ALA A 8 -1.88 14.16 -34.96
CA ALA A 8 -2.66 13.58 -33.88
C ALA A 8 -3.85 12.84 -34.48
N ILE A 9 -4.11 11.60 -34.01
CA ILE A 9 -5.32 10.86 -34.37
C ILE A 9 -6.52 11.65 -33.85
N GLU A 10 -7.42 12.03 -34.75
CA GLU A 10 -8.68 12.66 -34.37
C GLU A 10 -9.51 11.64 -33.58
N ILE A 11 -9.91 11.98 -32.37
CA ILE A 11 -10.73 11.13 -31.53
C ILE A 11 -12.18 11.31 -32.00
N GLU A 12 -12.81 10.24 -32.53
CA GLU A 12 -14.18 10.28 -33.07
C GLU A 12 -15.23 10.70 -32.03
N ALA A 13 -15.01 10.35 -30.77
CA ALA A 13 -15.85 10.78 -29.66
C ALA A 13 -14.97 11.33 -28.50
N PRO A 14 -15.34 12.45 -27.89
CA PRO A 14 -14.60 12.96 -26.74
C PRO A 14 -14.64 11.95 -25.59
N VAL A 15 -13.53 11.82 -24.88
CA VAL A 15 -13.46 11.03 -23.66
C VAL A 15 -14.09 11.82 -22.52
N GLU A 16 -15.04 11.20 -21.83
CA GLU A 16 -15.72 11.80 -20.70
C GLU A 16 -15.07 11.39 -19.35
N PRO A 17 -15.12 12.24 -18.32
CA PRO A 17 -14.50 11.93 -17.03
C PRO A 17 -14.97 10.62 -16.38
N TRP A 18 -16.19 10.20 -16.67
CA TRP A 18 -16.80 8.96 -16.17
C TRP A 18 -16.54 7.73 -17.02
N ASP A 19 -15.93 7.86 -18.20
CA ASP A 19 -15.58 6.71 -19.02
C ASP A 19 -14.56 5.82 -18.28
N THR A 20 -14.64 4.52 -18.54
CA THR A 20 -13.67 3.57 -18.00
C THR A 20 -12.31 3.82 -18.67
N MET A 21 -11.33 4.24 -17.87
CA MET A 21 -9.99 4.46 -18.33
C MET A 21 -9.19 3.16 -18.41
N TYR A 22 -9.30 2.33 -17.39
CA TYR A 22 -8.61 1.04 -17.33
C TYR A 22 -9.39 0.03 -16.47
N ILE A 23 -9.01 -1.22 -16.64
CA ILE A 23 -9.46 -2.35 -15.83
C ILE A 23 -8.22 -2.99 -15.22
N ILE A 24 -8.10 -2.93 -13.89
CA ILE A 24 -7.01 -3.56 -13.15
C ILE A 24 -7.59 -4.73 -12.35
N PHE A 25 -6.89 -5.86 -12.42
CA PHE A 25 -7.25 -7.05 -11.65
C PHE A 25 -6.65 -6.95 -10.25
N THR A 26 -7.48 -7.18 -9.24
CA THR A 26 -7.04 -7.31 -7.85
C THR A 26 -7.01 -8.78 -7.46
N SER A 27 -5.94 -9.20 -6.78
CA SER A 27 -5.90 -10.53 -6.18
C SER A 27 -6.89 -10.58 -5.03
N GLY A 28 -7.99 -11.30 -5.22
CA GLY A 28 -8.89 -11.60 -4.10
C GLY A 28 -8.22 -12.61 -3.17
N THR A 29 -8.08 -12.30 -1.90
CA THR A 29 -7.55 -13.23 -0.87
C THR A 29 -8.43 -14.48 -0.68
N THR A 30 -9.67 -14.47 -1.17
CA THR A 30 -10.65 -15.55 -0.95
C THR A 30 -11.45 -15.95 -2.18
N GLY A 31 -10.96 -15.65 -3.40
CA GLY A 31 -11.69 -15.98 -4.64
C GLY A 31 -10.97 -15.51 -5.90
N PRO A 32 -11.59 -15.71 -7.08
CA PRO A 32 -11.01 -15.25 -8.34
C PRO A 32 -10.74 -13.76 -8.32
N SER A 33 -9.66 -13.35 -8.99
CA SER A 33 -9.31 -11.94 -9.17
C SER A 33 -10.50 -11.13 -9.68
N LYS A 34 -10.73 -9.95 -9.09
CA LYS A 34 -11.80 -9.03 -9.49
C LYS A 34 -11.24 -7.98 -10.44
N ALA A 35 -11.93 -7.74 -11.54
CA ALA A 35 -11.57 -6.74 -12.54
C ALA A 35 -12.21 -5.39 -12.18
N VAL A 36 -11.46 -4.48 -11.58
CA VAL A 36 -11.94 -3.17 -11.11
C VAL A 36 -12.09 -2.21 -12.27
N LEU A 37 -13.28 -1.64 -12.43
CA LEU A 37 -13.56 -0.61 -13.42
C LEU A 37 -13.21 0.77 -12.86
N SER A 38 -12.18 1.40 -13.40
CA SER A 38 -11.69 2.70 -12.95
C SER A 38 -11.92 3.78 -14.02
N SER A 39 -12.53 4.89 -13.62
CA SER A 39 -12.81 6.02 -14.51
C SER A 39 -11.61 6.97 -14.63
N TYR A 40 -11.63 7.87 -15.63
CA TYR A 40 -10.64 8.96 -15.75
C TYR A 40 -10.64 9.85 -14.51
N ILE A 41 -11.81 10.21 -13.98
CA ILE A 41 -11.89 11.08 -12.81
C ILE A 41 -11.43 10.39 -11.53
N GLN A 42 -11.64 9.08 -11.38
CA GLN A 42 -11.06 8.31 -10.28
C GLN A 42 -9.53 8.37 -10.32
N THR A 43 -8.95 8.14 -11.50
CA THR A 43 -7.49 8.18 -11.67
C THR A 43 -6.93 9.57 -11.42
N TYR A 44 -7.64 10.61 -11.85
CA TYR A 44 -7.29 12.00 -11.56
C TYR A 44 -7.32 12.29 -10.05
N ALA A 45 -8.37 11.88 -9.36
CA ALA A 45 -8.50 12.07 -7.91
C ALA A 45 -7.40 11.31 -7.13
N MET A 46 -7.08 10.09 -7.55
CA MET A 46 -6.03 9.26 -6.95
C MET A 46 -4.62 9.82 -7.22
N GLY A 47 -4.35 10.24 -8.44
CA GLY A 47 -3.05 10.74 -8.87
C GLY A 47 -2.84 12.20 -8.48
N VAL A 48 -3.68 13.10 -8.97
CA VAL A 48 -3.47 14.55 -8.88
C VAL A 48 -3.95 15.11 -7.55
N GLU A 49 -5.20 14.87 -7.15
CA GLU A 49 -5.74 15.46 -5.93
C GLU A 49 -5.10 14.91 -4.65
N ALA A 50 -4.78 13.62 -4.62
CA ALA A 50 -4.12 13.01 -3.48
C ALA A 50 -2.62 13.36 -3.39
N ASN A 51 -2.02 13.90 -4.47
CA ASN A 51 -0.61 14.25 -4.55
C ASN A 51 -0.42 15.68 -5.09
N ASP A 52 -1.21 16.63 -4.60
CA ASP A 52 -1.25 18.03 -5.01
C ASP A 52 0.07 18.80 -4.82
N TYR A 53 0.99 18.24 -4.08
CA TYR A 53 2.36 18.74 -3.88
C TYR A 53 3.34 18.40 -5.01
N LEU A 54 2.93 17.55 -5.98
CA LEU A 54 3.69 17.22 -7.18
C LEU A 54 3.18 18.01 -8.40
N GLY A 55 4.09 18.58 -9.19
CA GLY A 55 3.74 19.50 -10.28
C GLY A 55 4.58 19.34 -11.53
N GLU A 56 4.52 20.33 -12.40
CA GLU A 56 5.18 20.36 -13.72
C GLU A 56 6.71 20.25 -13.66
N ASN A 57 7.30 20.67 -12.56
CA ASN A 57 8.76 20.61 -12.36
C ASN A 57 9.23 19.27 -11.79
N ASP A 58 8.33 18.35 -11.51
CA ASP A 58 8.68 17.07 -10.94
C ASP A 58 8.99 16.02 -12.01
N ARG A 59 10.00 15.21 -11.68
CA ARG A 59 10.31 13.99 -12.39
C ARG A 59 10.13 12.81 -11.44
N ILE A 60 9.15 11.99 -11.73
CA ILE A 60 8.76 10.87 -10.87
C ILE A 60 9.41 9.59 -11.36
N LEU A 61 10.13 8.87 -10.46
CA LEU A 61 10.54 7.50 -10.74
C LEU A 61 9.36 6.57 -10.51
N VAL A 62 8.93 5.90 -11.57
CA VAL A 62 7.92 4.85 -11.54
C VAL A 62 8.63 3.51 -11.47
N ASN A 63 8.72 2.97 -10.26
CA ASN A 63 9.39 1.72 -9.91
C ASN A 63 8.42 0.61 -9.51
N LEU A 64 7.13 0.84 -9.73
CA LEU A 64 6.06 -0.13 -9.54
C LEU A 64 5.49 -0.57 -10.88
N PRO A 65 4.99 -1.81 -11.01
CA PRO A 65 4.45 -2.33 -12.25
C PRO A 65 3.29 -1.49 -12.80
N LEU A 66 3.24 -1.27 -14.11
CA LEU A 66 2.17 -0.51 -14.76
C LEU A 66 0.82 -1.26 -14.81
N PHE A 67 0.81 -2.58 -14.59
CA PHE A 67 -0.43 -3.34 -14.42
C PHE A 67 -1.04 -3.19 -13.01
N HIS A 68 -0.34 -2.51 -12.11
CA HIS A 68 -0.82 -2.15 -10.77
C HIS A 68 -1.10 -0.64 -10.70
N VAL A 69 -2.15 -0.27 -9.96
CA VAL A 69 -2.55 1.14 -9.82
C VAL A 69 -1.42 2.04 -9.29
N GLY A 70 -0.57 1.50 -8.41
CA GLY A 70 0.59 2.23 -7.87
C GLY A 70 1.61 2.69 -8.93
N GLY A 71 1.74 1.96 -10.04
CA GLY A 71 2.56 2.40 -11.18
C GLY A 71 1.79 3.34 -12.11
N THR A 72 0.55 2.98 -12.46
CA THR A 72 -0.28 3.72 -13.42
C THR A 72 -0.59 5.13 -12.96
N LEU A 73 -0.91 5.32 -11.66
CA LEU A 73 -1.30 6.62 -11.12
C LEU A 73 -0.22 7.70 -11.32
N PHE A 74 1.06 7.37 -11.16
CA PHE A 74 2.15 8.33 -11.31
C PHE A 74 2.39 8.73 -12.77
N VAL A 75 2.18 7.81 -13.72
CA VAL A 75 2.21 8.13 -15.16
C VAL A 75 1.10 9.12 -15.49
N MET A 76 -0.11 8.87 -14.97
CA MET A 76 -1.27 9.76 -15.20
C MET A 76 -1.12 11.10 -14.51
N LEU A 77 -0.57 11.13 -13.30
CA LEU A 77 -0.27 12.37 -12.58
C LEU A 77 0.69 13.25 -13.40
N THR A 78 1.77 12.68 -13.91
CA THR A 78 2.74 13.45 -14.73
C THR A 78 2.12 13.95 -16.02
N ALA A 79 1.28 13.14 -16.67
CA ALA A 79 0.57 13.57 -17.87
C ALA A 79 -0.41 14.72 -17.59
N ALA A 80 -1.13 14.67 -16.46
CA ALA A 80 -2.09 15.71 -16.08
C ALA A 80 -1.43 17.02 -15.62
N ASN A 81 -0.31 16.95 -14.91
CA ASN A 81 0.38 18.10 -14.32
C ASN A 81 1.49 18.69 -15.21
N GLY A 82 1.78 18.09 -16.36
CA GLY A 82 2.85 18.56 -17.26
C GLY A 82 4.27 18.20 -16.81
N GLY A 83 4.41 17.35 -15.78
CA GLY A 83 5.69 16.83 -15.29
C GLY A 83 6.31 15.77 -16.21
N SER A 84 7.26 15.01 -15.67
CA SER A 84 7.87 13.89 -16.39
C SER A 84 7.99 12.66 -15.50
N CYS A 85 8.00 11.46 -16.11
CA CYS A 85 8.29 10.23 -15.39
C CYS A 85 9.46 9.48 -16.01
N LEU A 86 10.17 8.74 -15.17
CA LEU A 86 11.16 7.75 -15.54
C LEU A 86 10.62 6.39 -15.11
N ILE A 87 10.40 5.50 -16.08
CA ILE A 87 9.89 4.16 -15.81
C ILE A 87 11.08 3.20 -15.78
N VAL A 88 11.17 2.38 -14.74
CA VAL A 88 12.16 1.32 -14.59
C VAL A 88 11.47 -0.02 -14.40
N ASP A 89 12.14 -1.10 -14.81
CA ASP A 89 11.56 -2.44 -14.78
C ASP A 89 11.31 -2.94 -13.35
N SER A 90 12.21 -2.59 -12.42
CA SER A 90 12.11 -3.00 -11.01
C SER A 90 12.96 -2.10 -10.11
N PHE A 91 12.68 -2.14 -8.82
CA PHE A 91 13.54 -1.54 -7.81
C PHE A 91 14.83 -2.37 -7.64
N SER A 92 15.99 -1.68 -7.63
CA SER A 92 17.29 -2.27 -7.32
C SER A 92 18.09 -1.30 -6.47
N THR A 93 18.55 -1.73 -5.30
CA THR A 93 19.37 -0.92 -4.40
C THR A 93 20.69 -0.47 -5.03
N GLU A 94 21.23 -1.26 -5.95
CA GLU A 94 22.51 -1.02 -6.63
C GLU A 94 22.41 0.15 -7.62
N THR A 95 21.30 0.21 -8.35
CA THR A 95 21.09 1.21 -9.41
C THR A 95 20.24 2.40 -8.96
N PHE A 96 19.55 2.32 -7.83
CA PHE A 96 18.61 3.35 -7.37
C PHE A 96 19.23 4.75 -7.32
N TRP A 97 20.25 4.94 -6.48
CA TRP A 97 20.90 6.26 -6.33
C TRP A 97 21.60 6.77 -7.59
N PRO A 98 22.33 5.93 -8.35
CA PRO A 98 22.83 6.31 -9.69
C PRO A 98 21.71 6.80 -10.60
N THR A 99 20.59 6.10 -10.68
CA THR A 99 19.43 6.47 -11.51
C THR A 99 18.83 7.81 -11.09
N ILE A 100 18.59 8.01 -9.77
CA ILE A 100 18.08 9.28 -9.24
C ILE A 100 18.96 10.46 -9.66
N ARG A 101 20.29 10.35 -9.47
CA ARG A 101 21.26 11.41 -9.78
C ARG A 101 21.35 11.67 -11.29
N GLN A 102 21.48 10.59 -12.09
CA GLN A 102 21.67 10.69 -13.54
C GLN A 102 20.47 11.35 -14.22
N HIS A 103 19.27 11.06 -13.77
CA HIS A 103 18.05 11.51 -14.42
C HIS A 103 17.37 12.69 -13.71
N GLY A 104 17.90 13.17 -12.58
CA GLY A 104 17.34 14.30 -11.84
C GLY A 104 15.94 14.01 -11.31
N VAL A 105 15.71 12.81 -10.79
CA VAL A 105 14.43 12.40 -10.23
C VAL A 105 14.14 13.18 -8.95
N THR A 106 12.92 13.70 -8.80
CA THR A 106 12.51 14.53 -7.66
C THR A 106 11.52 13.85 -6.72
N ALA A 107 10.80 12.84 -7.20
CA ALA A 107 9.82 12.11 -6.40
C ALA A 107 9.77 10.62 -6.78
N THR A 108 9.34 9.78 -5.84
CA THR A 108 9.10 8.35 -6.06
C THR A 108 8.17 7.78 -4.98
N CYS A 109 7.86 6.48 -5.09
CA CYS A 109 7.12 5.73 -4.09
C CYS A 109 7.97 4.56 -3.56
N PHE A 110 7.95 4.34 -2.25
CA PHE A 110 8.51 3.15 -1.61
C PHE A 110 7.38 2.28 -1.05
N VAL A 111 7.48 0.99 -1.30
CA VAL A 111 6.55 0.00 -0.77
C VAL A 111 7.31 -1.15 -0.09
N GLY A 112 6.74 -1.68 0.98
CA GLY A 112 7.27 -2.86 1.67
C GLY A 112 8.76 -2.76 2.01
N ALA A 113 9.54 -3.72 1.51
CA ALA A 113 10.95 -3.90 1.84
C ALA A 113 11.92 -2.85 1.23
N MET A 114 11.46 -1.89 0.44
CA MET A 114 12.38 -0.92 -0.20
C MET A 114 13.12 -0.06 0.83
N THR A 115 12.43 0.40 1.88
CA THR A 115 13.05 1.21 2.95
C THR A 115 14.13 0.44 3.72
N PRO A 116 13.90 -0.77 4.27
CA PRO A 116 14.94 -1.53 4.94
C PRO A 116 16.10 -1.91 3.98
N PHE A 117 15.85 -2.16 2.70
CA PHE A 117 16.94 -2.40 1.75
C PHE A 117 17.83 -1.19 1.55
N LEU A 118 17.28 0.03 1.50
CA LEU A 118 18.08 1.25 1.42
C LEU A 118 18.88 1.49 2.73
N LEU A 119 18.33 1.17 3.89
CA LEU A 119 19.02 1.30 5.17
C LEU A 119 20.20 0.34 5.32
N LYS A 120 20.10 -0.86 4.75
CA LYS A 120 21.20 -1.85 4.74
C LYS A 120 22.40 -1.41 3.90
N GLN A 121 22.25 -0.39 3.02
CA GLN A 121 23.41 0.13 2.27
C GLN A 121 24.42 0.81 3.23
N PRO A 122 25.73 0.63 3.03
CA PRO A 122 26.74 1.30 3.83
C PRO A 122 26.53 2.83 3.84
N PRO A 123 26.68 3.51 4.98
CA PRO A 123 26.62 4.98 5.02
C PRO A 123 27.68 5.61 4.10
N SER A 124 27.31 6.70 3.45
CA SER A 124 28.17 7.42 2.50
C SER A 124 28.07 8.94 2.72
N ASN A 125 29.17 9.64 2.48
CA ASN A 125 29.15 11.11 2.45
C ASN A 125 28.29 11.67 1.30
N HIS A 126 27.86 10.83 0.39
CA HIS A 126 26.99 11.14 -0.76
C HIS A 126 25.52 10.76 -0.52
N ASP A 127 25.17 10.36 0.69
CA ASP A 127 23.78 9.94 0.99
C ASP A 127 22.75 11.04 0.70
N LYS A 128 23.15 12.33 0.90
CA LYS A 128 22.30 13.50 0.61
C LYS A 128 22.60 14.20 -0.72
N ASP A 129 23.49 13.63 -1.54
CA ASP A 129 23.85 14.17 -2.85
C ASP A 129 22.91 13.62 -3.93
N HIS A 130 21.69 14.14 -3.99
CA HIS A 130 20.67 13.75 -4.96
C HIS A 130 19.57 14.83 -5.09
N THR A 131 18.71 14.66 -6.09
CA THR A 131 17.60 15.58 -6.42
C THR A 131 16.26 15.17 -5.80
N LEU A 132 16.18 13.99 -5.16
CA LEU A 132 14.95 13.47 -4.57
C LEU A 132 14.51 14.37 -3.43
N ARG A 133 13.30 14.95 -3.54
CA ARG A 133 12.75 15.87 -2.54
C ARG A 133 11.58 15.29 -1.75
N CYS A 134 10.82 14.37 -2.36
CA CYS A 134 9.65 13.79 -1.76
C CYS A 134 9.48 12.31 -2.11
N VAL A 135 9.07 11.54 -1.12
CA VAL A 135 8.76 10.11 -1.28
C VAL A 135 7.43 9.80 -0.60
N VAL A 136 6.55 9.10 -1.32
CA VAL A 136 5.40 8.44 -0.70
C VAL A 136 5.85 7.06 -0.24
N THR A 137 5.60 6.68 1.00
CA THR A 137 6.00 5.37 1.55
C THR A 137 4.83 4.65 2.19
N VAL A 138 4.76 3.36 1.97
CA VAL A 138 3.78 2.46 2.60
C VAL A 138 4.50 1.16 2.97
N PRO A 139 4.54 0.83 4.26
CA PRO A 139 4.00 1.52 5.44
C PRO A 139 4.89 2.70 5.91
N TRP A 140 4.33 3.54 6.79
CA TRP A 140 5.05 4.56 7.55
C TRP A 140 5.48 3.99 8.90
N ASN A 141 6.75 3.67 9.04
CA ASN A 141 7.32 3.01 10.22
C ASN A 141 8.69 3.60 10.60
N GLU A 142 9.37 3.01 11.54
CA GLU A 142 10.69 3.45 12.00
C GLU A 142 11.73 3.43 10.88
N ASP A 143 11.71 2.44 10.00
CA ASP A 143 12.61 2.36 8.84
C ASP A 143 12.37 3.52 7.87
N SER A 144 11.10 3.86 7.61
CA SER A 144 10.73 4.99 6.78
C SER A 144 11.27 6.30 7.36
N LEU A 145 11.13 6.50 8.67
CA LEU A 145 11.67 7.66 9.36
C LEU A 145 13.19 7.70 9.26
N ALA A 146 13.87 6.59 9.52
CA ALA A 146 15.34 6.50 9.45
C ALA A 146 15.87 6.77 8.03
N VAL A 147 15.17 6.30 6.98
CA VAL A 147 15.51 6.62 5.59
C VAL A 147 15.36 8.11 5.31
N ALA A 148 14.25 8.74 5.74
CA ALA A 148 14.04 10.18 5.57
C ALA A 148 15.15 11.02 6.21
N GLU A 149 15.55 10.68 7.43
CA GLU A 149 16.62 11.36 8.17
C GLU A 149 18.00 11.17 7.53
N ARG A 150 18.32 9.92 7.14
CA ARG A 150 19.60 9.58 6.54
C ARG A 150 19.81 10.29 5.22
N TYR A 151 18.82 10.23 4.33
CA TYR A 151 18.95 10.76 2.99
C TYR A 151 18.47 12.21 2.83
N GLY A 152 17.64 12.73 3.74
CA GLY A 152 17.30 14.15 3.80
C GLY A 152 16.22 14.60 2.83
N PHE A 153 15.22 13.78 2.56
CA PHE A 153 14.04 14.12 1.77
C PHE A 153 12.76 14.06 2.63
N GLU A 154 11.72 14.70 2.13
CA GLU A 154 10.40 14.63 2.75
C GLU A 154 9.72 13.29 2.46
N MET A 155 9.08 12.71 3.47
CA MET A 155 8.23 11.55 3.28
C MET A 155 6.77 11.85 3.60
N ARG A 156 5.90 11.16 2.89
CA ARG A 156 4.46 11.12 3.11
C ARG A 156 4.00 9.67 3.08
N THR A 157 2.85 9.41 3.63
CA THR A 157 2.20 8.10 3.54
C THR A 157 0.75 8.25 3.12
N ALA A 158 0.17 7.18 2.62
CA ALA A 158 -1.21 7.14 2.20
C ALA A 158 -1.78 5.73 2.35
N PHE A 159 -3.10 5.64 2.38
CA PHE A 159 -3.82 4.37 2.15
C PHE A 159 -4.53 4.43 0.81
N ASN A 160 -4.33 3.40 0.00
CA ASN A 160 -4.98 3.27 -1.30
C ASN A 160 -5.25 1.82 -1.67
N MET A 161 -6.28 1.61 -2.46
CA MET A 161 -6.63 0.37 -3.16
C MET A 161 -6.96 0.70 -4.61
N THR A 162 -7.02 -0.31 -5.47
CA THR A 162 -7.45 -0.13 -6.87
C THR A 162 -8.86 0.43 -6.96
N GLU A 163 -9.73 0.09 -6.02
CA GLU A 163 -11.14 0.46 -5.98
C GLU A 163 -11.41 1.89 -5.51
N ILE A 164 -10.49 2.50 -4.80
CA ILE A 164 -10.67 3.82 -4.18
C ILE A 164 -9.64 4.83 -4.72
N SER A 165 -9.68 6.07 -4.28
CA SER A 165 -8.87 7.15 -4.83
C SER A 165 -7.98 7.81 -3.77
N SER A 166 -7.14 7.02 -3.08
CA SER A 166 -6.26 7.49 -1.99
C SER A 166 -7.04 8.33 -0.97
N PRO A 167 -8.02 7.74 -0.28
CA PRO A 167 -8.93 8.48 0.60
C PRO A 167 -8.24 9.07 1.82
N ILE A 168 -7.15 8.45 2.26
CA ILE A 168 -6.39 8.83 3.45
C ILE A 168 -4.97 9.15 3.01
N VAL A 169 -4.49 10.34 3.35
CA VAL A 169 -3.15 10.84 3.02
C VAL A 169 -2.53 11.55 4.22
N SER A 170 -1.23 11.57 4.33
CA SER A 170 -0.55 12.30 5.40
C SER A 170 0.00 13.65 4.94
N GLY A 171 0.26 14.53 5.89
CA GLY A 171 1.21 15.63 5.71
C GLY A 171 2.67 15.12 5.60
N VAL A 172 3.60 16.08 5.52
CA VAL A 172 5.05 15.79 5.48
C VAL A 172 5.51 15.21 6.82
N ASN A 173 6.27 14.11 6.76
CA ASN A 173 6.92 13.47 7.90
C ASN A 173 5.97 13.34 9.11
N PRO A 174 4.88 12.57 8.99
CA PRO A 174 3.88 12.47 10.05
C PRO A 174 4.52 11.95 11.35
N LYS A 175 4.15 12.54 12.49
CA LYS A 175 4.73 12.19 13.80
C LYS A 175 4.23 10.84 14.33
N ALA A 176 3.01 10.48 13.98
CA ALA A 176 2.40 9.23 14.42
C ALA A 176 2.93 8.07 13.56
N LEU A 177 3.74 7.19 14.15
CA LEU A 177 4.21 5.98 13.47
C LEU A 177 3.03 5.02 13.22
N GLY A 178 3.08 4.30 12.11
CA GLY A 178 2.04 3.37 11.68
C GLY A 178 0.81 4.02 11.07
N THR A 179 0.70 5.36 11.09
CA THR A 179 -0.45 6.04 10.48
C THR A 179 -0.43 5.95 8.96
N CYS A 180 -1.62 5.89 8.36
CA CYS A 180 -1.82 6.15 6.94
C CYS A 180 -2.12 7.64 6.65
N GLY A 181 -2.32 8.45 7.69
CA GLY A 181 -2.72 9.87 7.59
C GLY A 181 -4.16 10.12 8.04
N SER A 182 -4.78 11.11 7.43
CA SER A 182 -6.17 11.53 7.68
C SER A 182 -6.95 11.64 6.36
N PRO A 183 -8.30 11.68 6.40
CA PRO A 183 -9.11 11.82 5.20
C PRO A 183 -8.78 13.10 4.43
N ARG A 184 -8.58 12.99 3.12
CA ARG A 184 -8.39 14.17 2.27
C ARG A 184 -9.71 14.91 2.00
N PRO A 185 -9.67 16.19 1.60
CA PRO A 185 -10.88 16.93 1.23
C PRO A 185 -11.72 16.22 0.17
N GLY A 186 -13.05 16.26 0.31
CA GLY A 186 -13.99 15.61 -0.60
C GLY A 186 -14.13 14.09 -0.41
N VAL A 187 -13.55 13.55 0.65
CA VAL A 187 -13.67 12.13 1.02
C VAL A 187 -14.17 12.02 2.45
N GLU A 188 -15.14 11.15 2.66
CA GLU A 188 -15.61 10.74 3.98
C GLU A 188 -15.20 9.28 4.22
N VAL A 189 -14.64 9.01 5.39
CA VAL A 189 -14.30 7.67 5.83
C VAL A 189 -14.88 7.43 7.22
N ARG A 190 -15.24 6.19 7.51
CA ARG A 190 -15.63 5.73 8.85
C ARG A 190 -14.97 4.40 9.13
N VAL A 191 -14.79 4.12 10.42
CA VAL A 191 -14.45 2.78 10.91
C VAL A 191 -15.69 2.25 11.60
N VAL A 192 -16.21 1.12 11.14
CA VAL A 192 -17.53 0.61 11.55
C VAL A 192 -17.47 -0.85 12.01
N ASP A 193 -18.45 -1.23 12.82
CA ASP A 193 -18.68 -2.61 13.24
C ASP A 193 -19.43 -3.41 12.15
N GLU A 194 -19.81 -4.64 12.47
CA GLU A 194 -20.56 -5.55 11.58
C GLU A 194 -21.98 -5.06 11.21
N ASN A 195 -22.49 -4.06 11.90
CA ASN A 195 -23.79 -3.43 11.66
C ASN A 195 -23.69 -2.08 10.96
N ASP A 196 -22.50 -1.73 10.44
CA ASP A 196 -22.16 -0.43 9.85
C ASP A 196 -22.31 0.76 10.82
N CYS A 197 -22.25 0.49 12.15
CA CYS A 197 -22.22 1.52 13.19
C CYS A 197 -20.78 1.95 13.48
N GLU A 198 -20.55 3.27 13.51
CA GLU A 198 -19.23 3.83 13.76
C GLU A 198 -18.70 3.44 15.15
N VAL A 199 -17.47 2.92 15.21
CA VAL A 199 -16.82 2.52 16.47
C VAL A 199 -16.13 3.70 17.15
N ALA A 200 -15.80 3.58 18.44
CA ALA A 200 -15.08 4.62 19.15
C ALA A 200 -13.59 4.72 18.74
N PRO A 201 -12.95 5.90 18.92
CA PRO A 201 -11.51 6.03 18.68
C PRO A 201 -10.70 4.98 19.46
N GLY A 202 -9.81 4.30 18.77
CA GLY A 202 -8.96 3.21 19.27
C GLY A 202 -9.54 1.81 19.06
N GLU A 203 -10.84 1.68 18.81
CA GLU A 203 -11.46 0.41 18.46
C GLU A 203 -11.21 0.04 16.99
N VAL A 204 -11.16 -1.25 16.72
CA VAL A 204 -10.96 -1.81 15.38
C VAL A 204 -12.29 -2.11 14.72
N GLY A 205 -12.43 -1.71 13.46
CA GLY A 205 -13.60 -1.99 12.63
C GLY A 205 -13.25 -1.95 11.15
N GLU A 206 -14.22 -2.13 10.26
CA GLU A 206 -14.05 -2.01 8.82
C GLU A 206 -13.93 -0.53 8.40
N LEU A 207 -12.95 -0.22 7.57
CA LEU A 207 -12.91 1.08 6.89
C LEU A 207 -13.93 1.12 5.77
N ILE A 208 -14.86 2.07 5.82
CA ILE A 208 -15.79 2.36 4.73
C ILE A 208 -15.56 3.76 4.18
N VAL A 209 -15.77 3.92 2.88
CA VAL A 209 -15.39 5.13 2.14
C VAL A 209 -16.54 5.61 1.26
N ARG A 210 -16.72 6.92 1.19
CA ARG A 210 -17.50 7.58 0.13
C ARG A 210 -16.86 8.90 -0.28
N VAL A 211 -17.22 9.41 -1.44
CA VAL A 211 -16.66 10.62 -2.04
C VAL A 211 -17.76 11.57 -2.46
N ASP A 212 -17.50 12.88 -2.39
CA ASP A 212 -18.44 13.93 -2.79
C ASP A 212 -18.58 14.01 -4.30
N ARG A 213 -17.48 13.79 -5.05
CA ARG A 213 -17.47 13.86 -6.50
C ARG A 213 -17.90 12.53 -7.12
N PRO A 214 -18.96 12.51 -7.94
CA PRO A 214 -19.36 11.31 -8.67
C PRO A 214 -18.19 10.74 -9.50
N TRP A 215 -18.13 9.40 -9.59
CA TRP A 215 -17.14 8.65 -10.37
C TRP A 215 -15.68 8.72 -9.88
N SER A 216 -15.41 9.39 -8.75
CA SER A 216 -14.07 9.45 -8.16
C SER A 216 -13.65 8.17 -7.41
N MET A 217 -14.45 7.13 -7.46
CA MET A 217 -14.12 5.77 -7.02
C MET A 217 -14.52 4.78 -8.10
N ASN A 218 -14.19 3.50 -7.90
CA ASN A 218 -14.59 2.45 -8.84
C ASN A 218 -16.10 2.48 -9.11
N HIS A 219 -16.49 2.15 -10.34
CA HIS A 219 -17.89 2.02 -10.72
C HIS A 219 -18.33 0.55 -10.83
N GLY A 220 -17.64 -0.33 -10.13
CA GLY A 220 -17.95 -1.74 -9.98
C GLY A 220 -16.85 -2.67 -10.48
N TYR A 221 -17.15 -3.95 -10.41
CA TYR A 221 -16.30 -5.02 -10.93
C TYR A 221 -16.86 -5.53 -12.25
N TYR A 222 -16.01 -5.62 -13.27
CA TYR A 222 -16.41 -6.05 -14.61
C TYR A 222 -17.02 -7.44 -14.59
N LYS A 223 -18.26 -7.55 -15.11
CA LYS A 223 -19.04 -8.79 -15.14
C LYS A 223 -19.22 -9.51 -13.80
N ASN A 224 -19.17 -8.76 -12.69
CA ASN A 224 -19.36 -9.30 -11.34
C ASN A 224 -20.26 -8.36 -10.51
N PRO A 225 -21.58 -8.31 -10.83
CA PRO A 225 -22.54 -7.45 -10.15
C PRO A 225 -22.76 -7.85 -8.68
N GLU A 226 -22.62 -9.13 -8.34
CA GLU A 226 -22.77 -9.64 -6.97
C GLU A 226 -21.68 -9.08 -6.07
N ALA A 227 -20.41 -9.17 -6.49
CA ALA A 227 -19.30 -8.58 -5.72
C ALA A 227 -19.40 -7.05 -5.68
N THR A 228 -19.93 -6.42 -6.73
CA THR A 228 -20.17 -4.97 -6.73
C THR A 228 -21.21 -4.59 -5.70
N ALA A 229 -22.34 -5.30 -5.64
CA ALA A 229 -23.39 -5.04 -4.66
C ALA A 229 -22.94 -5.32 -3.23
N GLU A 230 -22.09 -6.33 -3.01
CA GLU A 230 -21.50 -6.63 -1.70
C GLU A 230 -20.56 -5.49 -1.23
N ALA A 231 -19.70 -4.99 -2.13
CA ALA A 231 -18.77 -3.92 -1.80
C ALA A 231 -19.46 -2.55 -1.64
N TRP A 232 -20.52 -2.28 -2.42
CA TRP A 232 -21.30 -1.05 -2.37
C TRP A 232 -22.62 -1.28 -1.64
N ARG A 233 -22.63 -1.18 -0.32
CA ARG A 233 -23.83 -1.32 0.49
C ARG A 233 -24.02 -0.12 1.42
N ASN A 234 -25.26 0.17 1.80
CA ASN A 234 -25.63 1.28 2.67
C ASN A 234 -25.11 2.67 2.23
N GLY A 235 -24.82 2.86 0.93
CA GLY A 235 -24.28 4.12 0.37
C GLY A 235 -22.79 4.33 0.60
N TRP A 236 -22.06 3.28 1.00
CA TRP A 236 -20.63 3.28 1.24
C TRP A 236 -19.94 2.17 0.45
N PHE A 237 -18.67 2.42 0.13
CA PHE A 237 -17.79 1.37 -0.34
C PHE A 237 -17.09 0.72 0.86
N HIS A 238 -17.27 -0.58 1.00
CA HIS A 238 -16.67 -1.41 2.02
C HIS A 238 -15.33 -1.94 1.53
N THR A 239 -14.26 -1.54 2.23
CA THR A 239 -12.89 -1.87 1.77
C THR A 239 -12.52 -3.33 2.05
N GLY A 240 -13.13 -3.94 3.07
CA GLY A 240 -12.70 -5.22 3.61
C GLY A 240 -11.41 -5.14 4.44
N ASP A 241 -10.93 -3.93 4.72
CA ASP A 241 -9.73 -3.69 5.51
C ASP A 241 -10.12 -3.21 6.92
N ALA A 242 -9.49 -3.80 7.92
CA ALA A 242 -9.63 -3.42 9.32
C ALA A 242 -8.76 -2.20 9.62
N PHE A 243 -9.36 -1.22 10.24
CA PHE A 243 -8.73 0.04 10.64
C PHE A 243 -9.07 0.38 12.08
N ARG A 244 -8.27 1.23 12.66
CA ARG A 244 -8.59 2.03 13.84
C ARG A 244 -8.21 3.49 13.58
N TYR A 245 -8.78 4.41 14.35
CA TYR A 245 -8.39 5.81 14.30
C TYR A 245 -8.17 6.35 15.72
N ASP A 246 -7.37 7.41 15.84
CA ASP A 246 -7.11 8.06 17.12
C ASP A 246 -7.95 9.35 17.30
N ALA A 247 -7.89 9.92 18.50
CA ALA A 247 -8.60 11.16 18.83
C ALA A 247 -8.09 12.39 18.05
N GLN A 248 -6.94 12.28 17.37
CA GLN A 248 -6.37 13.31 16.51
C GLN A 248 -6.81 13.15 15.04
N GLY A 249 -7.56 12.09 14.71
CA GLY A 249 -8.03 11.81 13.37
C GLY A 249 -6.99 11.16 12.46
N ASN A 250 -5.95 10.54 13.04
CA ASN A 250 -5.05 9.68 12.29
C ASN A 250 -5.66 8.29 12.15
N PHE A 251 -5.58 7.72 10.96
CA PHE A 251 -6.06 6.37 10.65
C PHE A 251 -4.89 5.40 10.54
N TYR A 252 -5.12 4.18 11.03
CA TYR A 252 -4.13 3.13 11.09
C TYR A 252 -4.70 1.87 10.45
N PHE A 253 -4.03 1.35 9.44
CA PHE A 253 -4.32 0.03 8.90
C PHE A 253 -3.97 -1.04 9.94
N VAL A 254 -4.86 -1.98 10.17
CA VAL A 254 -4.63 -3.08 11.11
C VAL A 254 -4.36 -4.36 10.33
N ASP A 255 -5.30 -4.77 9.48
CA ASP A 255 -5.19 -5.95 8.63
C ASP A 255 -6.34 -5.99 7.61
N ARG A 256 -6.37 -7.01 6.76
CA ARG A 256 -7.59 -7.38 6.04
C ARG A 256 -8.52 -8.14 6.97
N ILE A 257 -9.81 -7.83 6.95
CA ILE A 257 -10.80 -8.48 7.83
C ILE A 257 -10.80 -10.00 7.66
N LYS A 258 -10.55 -10.48 6.44
CA LYS A 258 -10.53 -11.92 6.12
C LYS A 258 -9.21 -12.63 6.47
N ASP A 259 -8.13 -11.86 6.67
CA ASP A 259 -6.80 -12.39 6.97
C ASP A 259 -6.46 -12.29 8.47
N ALA A 260 -7.28 -11.56 9.24
CA ALA A 260 -7.13 -11.46 10.69
C ALA A 260 -7.29 -12.83 11.36
N ILE A 261 -6.29 -13.22 12.14
CA ILE A 261 -6.26 -14.50 12.87
C ILE A 261 -6.94 -14.31 14.21
N ARG A 262 -8.02 -15.05 14.49
CA ARG A 262 -8.78 -14.92 15.73
C ARG A 262 -8.32 -15.96 16.75
N ARG A 263 -7.56 -15.53 17.73
CA ARG A 263 -6.99 -16.40 18.75
C ARG A 263 -7.26 -15.91 20.17
N ARG A 264 -7.91 -16.73 21.00
CA ARG A 264 -8.20 -16.47 22.43
C ARG A 264 -8.99 -15.17 22.65
N GLY A 265 -9.90 -14.86 21.73
CA GLY A 265 -10.70 -13.65 21.77
C GLY A 265 -9.99 -12.39 21.22
N GLU A 266 -8.72 -12.48 20.85
CA GLU A 266 -7.94 -11.39 20.26
C GLU A 266 -7.90 -11.53 18.73
N ASN A 267 -7.95 -10.40 18.03
CA ASN A 267 -7.69 -10.32 16.59
C ASN A 267 -6.21 -10.04 16.38
N ILE A 268 -5.51 -10.96 15.75
CA ILE A 268 -4.09 -10.87 15.44
C ILE A 268 -3.95 -10.42 14.00
N SER A 269 -3.20 -9.36 13.76
CA SER A 269 -2.83 -8.92 12.43
C SER A 269 -1.83 -9.88 11.81
N SER A 270 -2.18 -10.51 10.69
CA SER A 270 -1.26 -11.32 9.91
C SER A 270 -0.08 -10.47 9.43
N PHE A 271 -0.34 -9.24 9.01
CA PHE A 271 0.68 -8.28 8.58
C PHE A 271 1.70 -7.95 9.67
N GLU A 272 1.26 -7.77 10.93
CA GLU A 272 2.15 -7.50 12.05
C GLU A 272 3.05 -8.72 12.34
N VAL A 273 2.48 -9.93 12.33
CA VAL A 273 3.24 -11.18 12.47
C VAL A 273 4.26 -11.35 11.35
N GLU A 274 3.84 -11.15 10.09
CA GLU A 274 4.71 -11.24 8.91
C GLU A 274 5.85 -10.23 8.94
N SER A 275 5.59 -9.01 9.37
CA SER A 275 6.59 -7.96 9.50
C SER A 275 7.69 -8.34 10.50
N GLU A 276 7.32 -8.89 11.66
CA GLU A 276 8.28 -9.33 12.66
C GLU A 276 9.05 -10.60 12.22
N VAL A 277 8.39 -11.51 11.52
CA VAL A 277 9.03 -12.73 10.99
C VAL A 277 10.04 -12.40 9.90
N THR A 278 9.71 -11.49 8.98
CA THR A 278 10.63 -11.06 7.90
C THR A 278 11.79 -10.19 8.38
N ALA A 279 11.73 -9.66 9.61
CA ALA A 279 12.87 -8.99 10.24
C ALA A 279 14.02 -9.97 10.58
N HIS A 280 13.78 -11.27 10.61
CA HIS A 280 14.81 -12.28 10.81
C HIS A 280 15.71 -12.42 9.58
N ALA A 281 17.04 -12.41 9.78
CA ALA A 281 18.01 -12.37 8.68
C ALA A 281 17.95 -13.56 7.71
N ALA A 282 17.52 -14.72 8.20
CA ALA A 282 17.42 -15.95 7.40
C ALA A 282 16.08 -16.07 6.64
N VAL A 283 15.13 -15.14 6.81
CA VAL A 283 13.81 -15.19 6.17
C VAL A 283 13.81 -14.25 4.96
N ALA A 284 13.40 -14.75 3.80
CA ALA A 284 13.18 -13.94 2.60
C ALA A 284 11.75 -13.44 2.54
N GLU A 285 10.79 -14.34 2.73
CA GLU A 285 9.36 -14.05 2.68
C GLU A 285 8.64 -14.79 3.81
N ALA A 286 7.54 -14.24 4.29
CA ALA A 286 6.69 -14.83 5.30
C ALA A 286 5.21 -14.58 5.00
N ALA A 287 4.38 -15.58 5.32
CA ALA A 287 2.93 -15.45 5.35
C ALA A 287 2.41 -15.98 6.68
N ALA A 288 1.60 -15.19 7.39
CA ALA A 288 0.90 -15.63 8.60
C ALA A 288 -0.54 -15.98 8.27
N ILE A 289 -0.94 -17.19 8.60
CA ILE A 289 -2.28 -17.69 8.28
C ILE A 289 -2.97 -18.28 9.49
N PRO A 290 -4.32 -18.13 9.57
CA PRO A 290 -5.11 -18.82 10.56
C PRO A 290 -5.13 -20.32 10.29
N VAL A 291 -4.93 -21.14 11.33
CA VAL A 291 -5.15 -22.58 11.25
C VAL A 291 -6.12 -22.99 12.34
N PRO A 292 -7.15 -23.79 12.03
CA PRO A 292 -8.16 -24.19 13.01
C PRO A 292 -7.53 -24.88 14.21
N SER A 293 -7.93 -24.48 15.40
CA SER A 293 -7.59 -25.17 16.65
C SER A 293 -8.70 -26.12 17.12
N GLU A 294 -8.37 -26.99 18.05
CA GLU A 294 -9.36 -27.86 18.72
C GLU A 294 -10.37 -27.11 19.61
N PHE A 295 -10.18 -25.78 19.79
CA PHE A 295 -11.02 -24.93 20.66
C PHE A 295 -11.98 -24.03 19.89
N ASN A 296 -12.26 -24.30 18.60
CA ASN A 296 -13.10 -23.50 17.71
C ASN A 296 -12.59 -22.05 17.50
N GLU A 297 -11.31 -21.83 17.68
CA GLU A 297 -10.58 -20.59 17.36
C GLU A 297 -9.39 -20.92 16.46
N ASP A 298 -8.69 -19.90 15.99
CA ASP A 298 -7.49 -20.09 15.20
C ASP A 298 -6.23 -20.21 16.05
N GLU A 299 -5.22 -20.84 15.49
CA GLU A 299 -3.83 -20.72 15.90
C GLU A 299 -3.03 -20.05 14.79
N VAL A 300 -1.98 -19.34 15.18
CA VAL A 300 -1.08 -18.68 14.23
C VAL A 300 -0.15 -19.70 13.61
N MET A 301 -0.15 -19.85 12.29
CA MET A 301 0.89 -20.53 11.53
C MET A 301 1.63 -19.53 10.67
N VAL A 302 2.96 -19.52 10.72
CA VAL A 302 3.79 -18.79 9.76
C VAL A 302 4.38 -19.76 8.75
N VAL A 303 4.27 -19.37 7.47
CA VAL A 303 4.93 -20.05 6.36
C VAL A 303 6.07 -19.14 5.93
N VAL A 304 7.28 -19.65 5.80
CA VAL A 304 8.47 -18.87 5.50
C VAL A 304 9.29 -19.47 4.38
N SER A 305 9.87 -18.63 3.53
CA SER A 305 10.95 -19.02 2.62
C SER A 305 12.31 -18.50 3.14
N ALA A 306 13.37 -19.26 2.85
CA ALA A 306 14.71 -18.90 3.31
C ALA A 306 15.35 -17.81 2.43
N ALA A 307 16.07 -16.88 3.03
CA ALA A 307 16.92 -15.94 2.29
C ALA A 307 18.06 -16.70 1.56
N PRO A 308 18.57 -16.20 0.42
CA PRO A 308 19.66 -16.83 -0.31
C PRO A 308 20.83 -17.17 0.60
N GLU A 309 21.37 -18.39 0.47
CA GLU A 309 22.49 -18.92 1.28
C GLU A 309 22.21 -19.10 2.77
N HIS A 310 20.95 -18.96 3.22
CA HIS A 310 20.53 -19.16 4.60
C HIS A 310 19.64 -20.41 4.73
N GLN A 311 19.56 -20.92 5.97
CA GLN A 311 18.57 -21.89 6.37
C GLN A 311 17.79 -21.34 7.56
N VAL A 312 16.49 -21.53 7.55
CA VAL A 312 15.64 -21.12 8.67
C VAL A 312 15.56 -22.27 9.67
N ASP A 313 16.02 -22.04 10.91
CA ASP A 313 15.72 -22.95 12.03
C ASP A 313 14.46 -22.45 12.73
N PRO A 314 13.38 -23.24 12.80
CA PRO A 314 12.13 -22.83 13.44
C PRO A 314 12.28 -22.45 14.92
N ARG A 315 13.24 -23.04 15.63
CA ARG A 315 13.47 -22.76 17.06
C ARG A 315 14.18 -21.40 17.21
N GLU A 316 15.20 -21.15 16.41
CA GLU A 316 15.89 -19.85 16.40
C GLU A 316 14.94 -18.73 16.00
N LEU A 317 14.12 -18.94 14.97
CA LEU A 317 13.09 -17.99 14.58
C LEU A 317 12.09 -17.72 15.71
N PHE A 318 11.59 -18.78 16.37
CA PHE A 318 10.67 -18.62 17.50
C PHE A 318 11.29 -17.80 18.64
N HIS A 319 12.53 -18.10 19.05
CA HIS A 319 13.23 -17.33 20.10
C HIS A 319 13.53 -15.89 19.70
N PHE A 320 13.74 -15.64 18.41
CA PHE A 320 13.88 -14.27 17.90
C PHE A 320 12.59 -13.47 18.05
N LEU A 321 11.44 -14.13 17.86
CA LEU A 321 10.12 -13.49 17.93
C LEU A 321 9.62 -13.26 19.37
N GLU A 322 10.01 -14.11 20.34
CA GLU A 322 9.53 -14.02 21.73
C GLU A 322 9.66 -12.62 22.37
N PRO A 323 10.77 -11.90 22.26
CA PRO A 323 10.89 -10.55 22.84
C PRO A 323 10.25 -9.44 21.97
N ARG A 324 9.81 -9.74 20.75
CA ARG A 324 9.40 -8.78 19.73
C ARG A 324 7.90 -8.65 19.57
N MET A 325 7.15 -9.67 19.96
CA MET A 325 5.69 -9.71 19.80
C MET A 325 4.99 -10.15 21.09
N ALA A 326 3.71 -9.78 21.19
CA ALA A 326 2.88 -10.23 22.29
C ALA A 326 2.74 -11.77 22.24
N HIS A 327 2.71 -12.41 23.41
CA HIS A 327 2.71 -13.88 23.53
C HIS A 327 1.55 -14.56 22.76
N PHE A 328 0.39 -13.89 22.65
CA PHE A 328 -0.77 -14.42 21.91
C PHE A 328 -0.57 -14.38 20.39
N MET A 329 0.35 -13.56 19.88
CA MET A 329 0.70 -13.42 18.45
C MET A 329 1.78 -14.44 18.02
N LEU A 330 2.52 -15.03 18.95
CA LEU A 330 3.59 -15.96 18.63
C LEU A 330 3.06 -17.16 17.84
N PRO A 331 3.71 -17.55 16.73
CA PRO A 331 3.28 -18.66 15.91
C PRO A 331 3.36 -19.98 16.68
N ARG A 332 2.28 -20.75 16.63
CA ARG A 332 2.26 -22.11 17.13
C ARG A 332 2.91 -23.09 16.14
N TYR A 333 2.82 -22.75 14.85
CA TYR A 333 3.35 -23.56 13.77
C TYR A 333 4.25 -22.71 12.88
N ILE A 334 5.40 -23.25 12.51
CA ILE A 334 6.34 -22.67 11.55
C ILE A 334 6.54 -23.69 10.44
N ARG A 335 6.17 -23.35 9.22
CA ARG A 335 6.36 -24.17 8.03
C ARG A 335 7.39 -23.51 7.11
N ILE A 336 8.38 -24.26 6.67
CA ILE A 336 9.39 -23.80 5.72
C ILE A 336 9.01 -24.33 4.34
N MET A 337 9.04 -23.44 3.33
CA MET A 337 8.81 -23.76 1.92
C MET A 337 9.95 -23.18 1.08
N ASP A 338 10.12 -23.70 -0.13
CA ASP A 338 11.16 -23.23 -1.04
C ASP A 338 10.78 -21.87 -1.67
N ASP A 339 9.48 -21.61 -1.82
CA ASP A 339 8.89 -20.39 -2.42
C ASP A 339 7.50 -20.14 -1.83
N LEU A 340 7.06 -18.88 -1.75
CA LEU A 340 5.76 -18.44 -1.21
C LEU A 340 4.90 -17.78 -2.27
#